data_c618fc705a2d2ebf9b6546d6db303f91
#
_entry.id   c618fc705a2d2ebf9b6546d6db303f91
#
_cell.length_a   1.000
_cell.length_b   1.000
_cell.length_c   1.000
_cell.angle_alpha   90.00
_cell.angle_beta   90.00
_cell.angle_gamma   90.00
#
_symmetry.space_group_name_H-M   'P 1'
#
loop_
_entity.id
_entity.type
_entity.pdbx_description
1 polymer ?
#
loop_
_entity_poly.entity_id
_entity_poly.type
_entity_poly.pdbx_seq_one_letter_code
_entity_poly.pdbx_strand_id
1 'polypeptide(L)'
;MMNLSGKVAVAGLGVQQYRRGAAPLPERGLLVRAIVDACEDAGIDPSEVDGFASYGDDNNEPVRLMPDLGTRELRWSSNVFGGGGGGIAAAFGQAAGAIMTGQASVVVVFRALAQGNSGRLSSAVMAHHLNSHMVSAGLVSPAQMCAIRAQRMFEKYGVPTSAAEEIVRVAHYHGSRNPEAVVYGQEFSHEAYQESRYIAEPFRLFDCSRENDGAGALLLVSSERAKDLRRLPVFVLGV
;
A
#
# COMPACT_ATOMS: atom_id res chain seq x y z
N MET A 1 -12.09 -28.46 -2.52
CA MET A 1 -11.47 -27.11 -2.50
C MET A 1 -12.11 -26.34 -1.37
N MET A 2 -11.35 -25.79 -0.42
CA MET A 2 -11.91 -24.89 0.59
C MET A 2 -12.42 -23.62 -0.08
N ASN A 3 -13.69 -23.27 0.15
CA ASN A 3 -14.28 -22.04 -0.36
C ASN A 3 -14.03 -20.90 0.63
N LEU A 4 -13.27 -19.89 0.22
CA LEU A 4 -12.95 -18.70 1.02
C LEU A 4 -14.15 -17.75 1.15
N SER A 5 -15.05 -17.76 0.16
CA SER A 5 -16.13 -16.78 0.05
C SER A 5 -16.96 -16.67 1.34
N GLY A 6 -16.97 -15.48 1.92
CA GLY A 6 -17.72 -15.18 3.14
C GLY A 6 -17.20 -15.82 4.43
N LYS A 7 -15.98 -16.40 4.45
CA LYS A 7 -15.41 -17.05 5.64
C LYS A 7 -14.48 -16.14 6.45
N VAL A 8 -13.97 -15.10 5.83
CA VAL A 8 -13.11 -14.08 6.44
C VAL A 8 -13.74 -12.72 6.21
N ALA A 9 -13.53 -11.81 7.12
CA ALA A 9 -13.98 -10.43 7.01
C ALA A 9 -12.88 -9.44 7.39
N VAL A 10 -12.90 -8.28 6.74
CA VAL A 10 -12.22 -7.08 7.21
C VAL A 10 -13.09 -6.48 8.30
N ALA A 11 -12.53 -6.36 9.49
CA ALA A 11 -13.22 -5.88 10.68
C ALA A 11 -12.87 -4.44 11.04
N GLY A 12 -11.70 -3.97 10.63
CA GLY A 12 -11.24 -2.61 10.93
C GLY A 12 -10.23 -2.10 9.92
N LEU A 13 -10.17 -0.77 9.82
CA LEU A 13 -9.27 -0.01 8.95
C LEU A 13 -8.60 1.10 9.73
N GLY A 14 -7.29 1.24 9.56
CA GLY A 14 -6.53 2.38 10.04
C GLY A 14 -5.62 2.95 8.95
N VAL A 15 -5.62 4.27 8.81
CA VAL A 15 -4.84 4.96 7.78
C VAL A 15 -4.16 6.19 8.37
N GLN A 16 -2.87 6.31 8.13
CA GLN A 16 -2.09 7.49 8.41
C GLN A 16 -1.55 8.04 7.09
N GLN A 17 -1.82 9.30 6.75
CA GLN A 17 -1.42 9.88 5.48
C GLN A 17 -0.94 11.32 5.64
N TYR A 18 0.27 11.59 5.19
CA TYR A 18 0.92 12.89 5.28
C TYR A 18 1.65 13.23 3.98
N ARG A 19 1.84 14.51 3.72
CA ARG A 19 2.79 14.95 2.70
C ARG A 19 4.19 14.50 3.09
N ARG A 20 5.04 14.26 2.10
CA ARG A 20 6.43 13.88 2.32
C ARG A 20 7.13 14.81 3.31
N GLY A 21 7.72 14.25 4.34
CA GLY A 21 8.43 14.97 5.41
C GLY A 21 7.55 15.72 6.40
N ALA A 22 6.22 15.56 6.32
CA ALA A 22 5.27 16.18 7.25
C ALA A 22 4.72 15.22 8.31
N ALA A 23 5.13 13.96 8.27
CA ALA A 23 4.69 12.97 9.25
C ALA A 23 5.25 13.31 10.66
N PRO A 24 4.40 13.30 11.71
CA PRO A 24 4.84 13.60 13.07
C PRO A 24 5.62 12.46 13.73
N LEU A 25 5.57 11.27 13.15
CA LEU A 25 6.19 10.05 13.67
C LEU A 25 7.10 9.41 12.62
N PRO A 26 8.10 8.63 13.02
CA PRO A 26 8.85 7.78 12.11
C PRO A 26 7.96 6.68 11.55
N GLU A 27 8.40 6.02 10.47
CA GLU A 27 7.63 5.01 9.72
C GLU A 27 6.96 3.95 10.63
N ARG A 28 7.73 3.36 11.56
CA ARG A 28 7.18 2.39 12.52
C ARG A 28 6.11 3.00 13.43
N GLY A 29 6.29 4.23 13.86
CA GLY A 29 5.29 4.94 14.69
C GLY A 29 3.99 5.20 13.94
N LEU A 30 4.07 5.55 12.64
CA LEU A 30 2.90 5.67 11.77
C LEU A 30 2.18 4.33 11.61
N LEU A 31 2.95 3.25 11.44
CA LEU A 31 2.37 1.91 11.33
C LEU A 31 1.66 1.48 12.61
N VAL A 32 2.32 1.62 13.75
CA VAL A 32 1.71 1.28 15.06
C VAL A 32 0.42 2.07 15.25
N ARG A 33 0.41 3.36 14.92
CA ARG A 33 -0.80 4.19 15.01
C ARG A 33 -1.89 3.68 14.07
N ALA A 34 -1.57 3.36 12.83
CA ALA A 34 -2.55 2.79 11.88
C ALA A 34 -3.12 1.44 12.38
N ILE A 35 -2.29 0.58 12.97
CA ILE A 35 -2.75 -0.69 13.55
C ILE A 35 -3.68 -0.45 14.74
N VAL A 36 -3.32 0.46 15.64
CA VAL A 36 -4.18 0.82 16.78
C VAL A 36 -5.52 1.39 16.30
N ASP A 37 -5.50 2.30 15.32
CA ASP A 37 -6.73 2.86 14.73
C ASP A 37 -7.61 1.77 14.11
N ALA A 38 -7.02 0.77 13.42
CA ALA A 38 -7.76 -0.38 12.88
C ALA A 38 -8.37 -1.25 13.98
N CYS A 39 -7.64 -1.45 15.07
CA CYS A 39 -8.14 -2.19 16.24
C CYS A 39 -9.28 -1.43 16.95
N GLU A 40 -9.15 -0.12 17.13
CA GLU A 40 -10.18 0.75 17.68
C GLU A 40 -11.45 0.76 16.80
N ASP A 41 -11.29 0.80 15.47
CA ASP A 41 -12.40 0.73 14.52
C ASP A 41 -13.17 -0.59 14.64
N ALA A 42 -12.45 -1.72 14.79
CA ALA A 42 -13.03 -3.04 14.99
C ALA A 42 -13.61 -3.27 16.41
N GLY A 43 -13.13 -2.55 17.43
CA GLY A 43 -13.39 -2.83 18.83
C GLY A 43 -12.62 -4.04 19.37
N ILE A 44 -11.39 -4.26 18.86
CA ILE A 44 -10.47 -5.34 19.25
C ILE A 44 -9.30 -4.72 20.02
N ASP A 45 -8.86 -5.37 21.09
CA ASP A 45 -7.66 -4.95 21.82
C ASP A 45 -6.42 -5.25 20.95
N PRO A 46 -5.49 -4.29 20.75
CA PRO A 46 -4.27 -4.52 19.97
C PRO A 46 -3.44 -5.72 20.44
N SER A 47 -3.49 -6.09 21.72
CA SER A 47 -2.82 -7.25 22.28
C SER A 47 -3.35 -8.61 21.76
N GLU A 48 -4.52 -8.63 21.13
CA GLU A 48 -5.12 -9.81 20.55
C GLU A 48 -4.64 -10.10 19.12
N VAL A 49 -3.91 -9.16 18.50
CA VAL A 49 -3.31 -9.38 17.18
C VAL A 49 -2.26 -10.50 17.30
N ASP A 50 -2.48 -11.61 16.60
CA ASP A 50 -1.63 -12.79 16.62
C ASP A 50 -1.04 -13.14 15.24
N GLY A 51 -1.35 -12.33 14.21
CA GLY A 51 -0.84 -12.51 12.87
C GLY A 51 -0.53 -11.19 12.15
N PHE A 52 0.51 -11.20 11.31
CA PHE A 52 0.93 -10.04 10.52
C PHE A 52 1.28 -10.43 9.09
N ALA A 53 0.82 -9.63 8.12
CA ALA A 53 1.19 -9.79 6.72
C ALA A 53 1.54 -8.45 6.08
N SER A 54 2.64 -8.46 5.30
CA SER A 54 3.04 -7.33 4.48
C SER A 54 3.67 -7.82 3.17
N TYR A 55 4.22 -6.94 2.37
CA TYR A 55 4.81 -7.29 1.09
C TYR A 55 5.99 -6.39 0.71
N GLY A 56 6.81 -6.89 -0.22
CA GLY A 56 7.93 -6.17 -0.80
C GLY A 56 8.99 -5.84 0.24
N ASP A 57 9.42 -4.59 0.22
CA ASP A 57 10.51 -4.08 1.05
C ASP A 57 9.99 -3.37 2.30
N ASP A 58 8.93 -3.88 2.93
CA ASP A 58 8.48 -3.34 4.21
C ASP A 58 9.56 -3.58 5.28
N ASN A 59 9.98 -2.52 5.96
CA ASN A 59 11.03 -2.59 6.96
C ASN A 59 10.51 -2.92 8.37
N ASN A 60 9.19 -3.11 8.50
CA ASN A 60 8.56 -3.31 9.80
C ASN A 60 8.39 -4.80 10.11
N GLU A 61 9.37 -5.37 10.79
CA GLU A 61 9.33 -6.77 11.20
C GLU A 61 8.25 -7.00 12.27
N PRO A 62 7.40 -8.04 12.12
CA PRO A 62 6.34 -8.36 13.08
C PRO A 62 6.82 -8.47 14.53
N VAL A 63 7.97 -9.10 14.75
CA VAL A 63 8.56 -9.27 16.09
C VAL A 63 8.85 -7.94 16.79
N ARG A 64 9.09 -6.87 16.03
CA ARG A 64 9.32 -5.52 16.56
C ARG A 64 8.02 -4.76 16.82
N LEU A 65 6.91 -5.15 16.20
CA LEU A 65 5.59 -4.58 16.44
C LEU A 65 4.92 -5.13 17.70
N MET A 66 5.26 -6.37 18.07
CA MET A 66 4.67 -7.03 19.24
C MET A 66 4.76 -6.19 20.53
N PRO A 67 5.94 -5.69 20.95
CA PRO A 67 6.03 -4.91 22.18
C PRO A 67 5.27 -3.58 22.10
N ASP A 68 5.18 -2.97 20.92
CA ASP A 68 4.46 -1.70 20.74
C ASP A 68 2.94 -1.87 20.88
N LEU A 69 2.42 -3.04 20.48
CA LEU A 69 1.00 -3.37 20.51
C LEU A 69 0.59 -4.15 21.78
N GLY A 70 1.56 -4.61 22.57
CA GLY A 70 1.31 -5.53 23.68
C GLY A 70 0.86 -6.91 23.22
N THR A 71 1.19 -7.32 21.98
CA THR A 71 0.84 -8.62 21.41
C THR A 71 1.28 -9.76 22.33
N ARG A 72 0.34 -10.64 22.69
CA ARG A 72 0.59 -11.74 23.65
C ARG A 72 1.36 -12.89 23.02
N GLU A 73 1.02 -13.22 21.78
CA GLU A 73 1.59 -14.33 21.04
C GLU A 73 1.64 -14.00 19.54
N LEU A 74 2.78 -14.20 18.90
CA LEU A 74 2.92 -14.17 17.45
C LEU A 74 2.76 -15.59 16.90
N ARG A 75 1.59 -15.92 16.39
CA ARG A 75 1.28 -17.26 15.86
C ARG A 75 1.62 -17.39 14.38
N TRP A 76 1.52 -16.28 13.63
CA TRP A 76 1.74 -16.33 12.21
C TRP A 76 2.28 -15.00 11.67
N SER A 77 3.17 -15.09 10.70
CA SER A 77 3.60 -13.91 9.94
C SER A 77 3.96 -14.26 8.50
N SER A 78 3.75 -13.33 7.58
CA SER A 78 4.13 -13.48 6.19
C SER A 78 4.59 -12.17 5.58
N ASN A 79 5.57 -12.26 4.69
CA ASN A 79 5.97 -11.17 3.82
C ASN A 79 6.02 -11.67 2.38
N VAL A 80 5.13 -11.14 1.53
CA VAL A 80 5.07 -11.52 0.12
C VAL A 80 6.27 -10.94 -0.61
N PHE A 81 7.11 -11.79 -1.16
CA PHE A 81 8.29 -11.38 -1.91
C PHE A 81 7.89 -10.69 -3.22
N GLY A 82 8.37 -9.48 -3.44
CA GLY A 82 8.14 -8.70 -4.64
C GLY A 82 6.68 -8.24 -4.80
N GLY A 83 6.16 -8.31 -6.02
CA GLY A 83 4.75 -8.02 -6.35
C GLY A 83 4.42 -6.55 -6.61
N GLY A 84 5.32 -5.62 -6.35
CA GLY A 84 5.05 -4.18 -6.53
C GLY A 84 3.73 -3.77 -5.87
N GLY A 85 2.92 -2.93 -6.50
CA GLY A 85 1.63 -2.50 -5.99
C GLY A 85 0.59 -3.62 -5.81
N GLY A 86 0.75 -4.76 -6.49
CA GLY A 86 -0.11 -5.95 -6.33
C GLY A 86 0.22 -6.82 -5.12
N GLY A 87 1.38 -6.62 -4.49
CA GLY A 87 1.83 -7.43 -3.35
C GLY A 87 0.89 -7.39 -2.15
N ILE A 88 0.21 -6.28 -1.92
CA ILE A 88 -0.76 -6.17 -0.82
C ILE A 88 -1.95 -7.13 -1.00
N ALA A 89 -2.42 -7.34 -2.22
CA ALA A 89 -3.51 -8.28 -2.48
C ALA A 89 -3.09 -9.73 -2.18
N ALA A 90 -1.84 -10.09 -2.50
CA ALA A 90 -1.29 -11.40 -2.16
C ALA A 90 -1.09 -11.57 -0.64
N ALA A 91 -0.61 -10.54 0.06
CA ALA A 91 -0.49 -10.54 1.52
C ALA A 91 -1.87 -10.71 2.19
N PHE A 92 -2.89 -10.04 1.65
CA PHE A 92 -4.27 -10.17 2.08
C PHE A 92 -4.79 -11.61 1.89
N GLY A 93 -4.53 -12.22 0.73
CA GLY A 93 -4.92 -13.61 0.45
C GLY A 93 -4.24 -14.61 1.39
N GLN A 94 -2.96 -14.41 1.70
CA GLN A 94 -2.24 -15.24 2.66
C GLN A 94 -2.79 -15.09 4.08
N ALA A 95 -3.10 -13.86 4.51
CA ALA A 95 -3.73 -13.59 5.81
C ALA A 95 -5.11 -14.27 5.93
N ALA A 96 -5.93 -14.16 4.88
CA ALA A 96 -7.22 -14.86 4.84
C ALA A 96 -7.07 -16.38 4.93
N GLY A 97 -6.07 -16.94 4.25
CA GLY A 97 -5.71 -18.37 4.35
C GLY A 97 -5.28 -18.78 5.76
N ALA A 98 -4.48 -17.96 6.45
CA ALA A 98 -4.03 -18.22 7.81
C ALA A 98 -5.20 -18.27 8.81
N ILE A 99 -6.17 -17.37 8.67
CA ILE A 99 -7.40 -17.38 9.49
C ILE A 99 -8.22 -18.63 9.21
N MET A 100 -8.45 -18.98 7.94
CA MET A 100 -9.26 -20.14 7.55
C MET A 100 -8.67 -21.47 8.03
N THR A 101 -7.37 -21.56 8.15
CA THR A 101 -6.65 -22.76 8.59
C THR A 101 -6.38 -22.78 10.10
N GLY A 102 -6.81 -21.74 10.83
CA GLY A 102 -6.62 -21.64 12.28
C GLY A 102 -5.20 -21.34 12.72
N GLN A 103 -4.33 -20.91 11.79
CA GLN A 103 -2.95 -20.52 12.11
C GLN A 103 -2.89 -19.21 12.89
N ALA A 104 -3.85 -18.30 12.62
CA ALA A 104 -4.03 -17.06 13.37
C ALA A 104 -5.52 -16.74 13.50
N SER A 105 -5.87 -15.86 14.42
CA SER A 105 -7.26 -15.45 14.72
C SER A 105 -7.53 -13.99 14.37
N VAL A 106 -6.53 -13.13 14.55
CA VAL A 106 -6.59 -11.68 14.28
C VAL A 106 -5.33 -11.30 13.51
N VAL A 107 -5.49 -11.05 12.22
CA VAL A 107 -4.36 -10.77 11.34
C VAL A 107 -4.40 -9.32 10.84
N VAL A 108 -3.30 -8.61 11.01
CA VAL A 108 -3.09 -7.30 10.42
C VAL A 108 -2.38 -7.44 9.08
N VAL A 109 -3.01 -6.93 8.02
CA VAL A 109 -2.38 -6.73 6.72
C VAL A 109 -1.99 -5.26 6.61
N PHE A 110 -0.72 -4.97 6.41
CA PHE A 110 -0.22 -3.61 6.51
C PHE A 110 0.82 -3.24 5.45
N ARG A 111 1.00 -1.95 5.29
CA ARG A 111 2.15 -1.34 4.63
C ARG A 111 2.44 0.01 5.26
N ALA A 112 3.71 0.31 5.48
CA ALA A 112 4.16 1.64 5.88
C ALA A 112 5.29 2.13 4.97
N LEU A 113 5.35 3.45 4.81
CA LEU A 113 6.42 4.10 4.05
C LEU A 113 6.53 5.56 4.49
N ALA A 114 7.69 5.97 4.99
CA ALA A 114 7.99 7.35 5.36
C ALA A 114 9.17 7.90 4.53
N GLN A 115 8.87 8.29 3.30
CA GLN A 115 9.86 8.73 2.31
C GLN A 115 10.53 10.06 2.67
N GLY A 116 9.92 10.85 3.56
CA GLY A 116 10.51 12.06 4.10
C GLY A 116 11.78 11.80 4.92
N ASN A 117 11.81 10.67 5.64
CA ASN A 117 12.88 10.32 6.57
C ASN A 117 13.83 9.23 6.03
N SER A 118 13.35 8.36 5.14
CA SER A 118 14.10 7.20 4.63
C SER A 118 14.73 7.39 3.24
N GLY A 119 14.59 8.58 2.66
CA GLY A 119 15.05 8.83 1.29
C GLY A 119 14.02 8.45 0.22
N ARG A 120 14.35 8.69 -1.05
CA ARG A 120 13.44 8.39 -2.15
C ARG A 120 13.35 6.89 -2.39
N LEU A 121 12.15 6.42 -2.69
CA LEU A 121 11.88 5.02 -3.07
C LEU A 121 12.81 4.55 -4.21
N SER A 122 13.12 5.45 -5.15
CA SER A 122 14.04 5.16 -6.25
C SER A 122 15.45 4.76 -5.80
N SER A 123 15.96 5.29 -4.70
CA SER A 123 17.30 4.93 -4.21
C SER A 123 17.33 3.66 -3.37
N ALA A 124 16.25 3.36 -2.64
CA ALA A 124 16.17 2.16 -1.80
C ALA A 124 15.82 0.89 -2.61
N VAL A 125 14.86 1.00 -3.53
CA VAL A 125 14.46 -0.11 -4.41
C VAL A 125 15.61 -0.59 -5.30
N MET A 126 16.51 0.31 -5.67
CA MET A 126 17.63 0.00 -6.54
C MET A 126 18.74 -0.81 -5.88
N ALA A 127 18.96 -0.63 -4.59
CA ALA A 127 20.03 -1.33 -3.88
C ALA A 127 19.77 -2.83 -3.72
N HIS A 128 18.48 -3.26 -3.73
CA HIS A 128 18.11 -4.62 -3.34
C HIS A 128 17.45 -5.47 -4.44
N HIS A 129 16.83 -4.88 -5.48
CA HIS A 129 15.96 -5.66 -6.37
C HIS A 129 16.22 -5.51 -7.86
N LEU A 130 17.06 -4.57 -8.27
CA LEU A 130 17.36 -4.45 -9.68
C LEU A 130 18.48 -5.40 -10.05
N ASN A 131 18.11 -6.33 -10.92
CA ASN A 131 19.05 -7.09 -11.70
C ASN A 131 20.15 -6.16 -12.24
N SER A 132 21.41 -6.52 -12.06
CA SER A 132 22.57 -5.75 -12.50
C SER A 132 22.46 -5.29 -13.97
N HIS A 133 21.77 -6.05 -14.83
CA HIS A 133 21.50 -5.70 -16.22
C HIS A 133 20.58 -4.48 -16.37
N MET A 134 19.62 -4.27 -15.49
CA MET A 134 18.73 -3.09 -15.53
C MET A 134 19.52 -1.83 -15.14
N VAL A 135 20.31 -1.93 -14.09
CA VAL A 135 21.15 -0.83 -13.61
C VAL A 135 22.21 -0.44 -14.66
N SER A 136 22.87 -1.43 -15.28
CA SER A 136 23.85 -1.19 -16.34
C SER A 136 23.23 -0.58 -17.60
N ALA A 137 21.94 -0.81 -17.84
CA ALA A 137 21.16 -0.17 -18.89
C ALA A 137 20.59 1.21 -18.49
N GLY A 138 20.94 1.73 -17.30
CA GLY A 138 20.48 3.03 -16.82
C GLY A 138 19.06 3.02 -16.25
N LEU A 139 18.45 1.85 -16.04
CA LEU A 139 17.11 1.70 -15.48
C LEU A 139 17.18 1.67 -13.96
N VAL A 140 17.07 2.84 -13.37
CA VAL A 140 17.32 3.06 -11.95
C VAL A 140 16.09 3.51 -11.15
N SER A 141 14.92 3.57 -11.80
CA SER A 141 13.67 3.94 -11.12
C SER A 141 12.46 3.20 -11.70
N PRO A 142 11.40 3.01 -10.89
CA PRO A 142 10.13 2.47 -11.38
C PRO A 142 9.52 3.27 -12.53
N ALA A 143 9.67 4.60 -12.50
CA ALA A 143 9.21 5.48 -13.57
C ALA A 143 9.86 5.14 -14.91
N GLN A 144 11.18 4.92 -14.95
CA GLN A 144 11.90 4.52 -16.16
C GLN A 144 11.44 3.16 -16.69
N MET A 145 11.25 2.18 -15.80
CA MET A 145 10.75 0.85 -16.20
C MET A 145 9.33 0.90 -16.78
N CYS A 146 8.46 1.73 -16.21
CA CYS A 146 7.11 1.94 -16.72
C CYS A 146 7.13 2.75 -18.02
N ALA A 147 8.01 3.74 -18.14
CA ALA A 147 8.16 4.58 -19.34
C ALA A 147 8.48 3.76 -20.60
N ILE A 148 9.41 2.79 -20.51
CA ILE A 148 9.72 1.89 -21.64
C ILE A 148 8.47 1.09 -22.08
N ARG A 149 7.67 0.61 -21.13
CA ARG A 149 6.44 -0.12 -21.44
C ARG A 149 5.39 0.78 -22.08
N ALA A 150 5.25 2.02 -21.60
CA ALA A 150 4.34 3.01 -22.14
C ALA A 150 4.74 3.40 -23.56
N GLN A 151 6.03 3.68 -23.78
CA GLN A 151 6.56 4.00 -25.12
C GLN A 151 6.26 2.86 -26.10
N ARG A 152 6.50 1.61 -25.71
CA ARG A 152 6.18 0.45 -26.50
C ARG A 152 4.68 0.33 -26.81
N MET A 153 3.81 0.67 -25.88
CA MET A 153 2.38 0.68 -26.07
C MET A 153 1.96 1.75 -27.07
N PHE A 154 2.46 2.96 -26.93
CA PHE A 154 2.15 4.06 -27.84
C PHE A 154 2.58 3.77 -29.28
N GLU A 155 3.81 3.25 -29.49
CA GLU A 155 4.31 2.90 -30.81
C GLU A 155 3.58 1.70 -31.43
N LYS A 156 3.39 0.62 -30.66
CA LYS A 156 2.82 -0.63 -31.18
C LYS A 156 1.34 -0.52 -31.49
N TYR A 157 0.58 0.21 -30.68
CA TYR A 157 -0.87 0.25 -30.77
C TYR A 157 -1.41 1.60 -31.21
N GLY A 158 -0.56 2.57 -31.49
CA GLY A 158 -0.96 3.91 -31.92
C GLY A 158 -1.78 4.68 -30.87
N VAL A 159 -1.59 4.37 -29.58
CA VAL A 159 -2.27 5.07 -28.50
C VAL A 159 -1.69 6.49 -28.41
N PRO A 160 -2.51 7.55 -28.43
CA PRO A 160 -1.99 8.91 -28.31
C PRO A 160 -1.46 9.17 -26.89
N THR A 161 -0.40 9.96 -26.77
CA THR A 161 0.20 10.34 -25.48
C THR A 161 -0.78 11.12 -24.59
N SER A 162 -1.79 11.79 -25.19
CA SER A 162 -2.88 12.42 -24.45
C SER A 162 -3.72 11.46 -23.59
N ALA A 163 -3.66 10.16 -23.87
CA ALA A 163 -4.32 9.16 -23.02
C ALA A 163 -3.73 9.12 -21.60
N ALA A 164 -2.43 9.36 -21.44
CA ALA A 164 -1.80 9.46 -20.12
C ALA A 164 -2.31 10.69 -19.36
N GLU A 165 -2.39 11.83 -20.03
CA GLU A 165 -2.95 13.06 -19.44
C GLU A 165 -4.39 12.89 -18.98
N GLU A 166 -5.22 12.20 -19.76
CA GLU A 166 -6.62 11.96 -19.39
C GLU A 166 -6.75 11.10 -18.13
N ILE A 167 -5.90 10.08 -17.97
CA ILE A 167 -5.82 9.28 -16.73
C ILE A 167 -5.48 10.18 -15.53
N VAL A 168 -4.48 11.03 -15.68
CA VAL A 168 -4.07 11.99 -14.64
C VAL A 168 -5.19 12.96 -14.31
N ARG A 169 -5.86 13.52 -15.33
CA ARG A 169 -6.95 14.46 -15.17
C ARG A 169 -8.08 13.86 -14.34
N VAL A 170 -8.50 12.63 -14.64
CA VAL A 170 -9.55 11.94 -13.89
C VAL A 170 -9.12 11.65 -12.46
N ALA A 171 -7.91 11.14 -12.26
CA ALA A 171 -7.39 10.86 -10.93
C ALA A 171 -7.30 12.15 -10.08
N HIS A 172 -6.80 13.23 -10.68
CA HIS A 172 -6.67 14.52 -10.01
C HIS A 172 -8.04 15.16 -9.70
N TYR A 173 -9.01 15.03 -10.62
CA TYR A 173 -10.39 15.46 -10.41
C TYR A 173 -11.00 14.85 -9.15
N HIS A 174 -10.84 13.54 -8.95
CA HIS A 174 -11.34 12.88 -7.75
C HIS A 174 -10.50 13.20 -6.52
N GLY A 175 -9.18 13.22 -6.64
CA GLY A 175 -8.28 13.54 -5.54
C GLY A 175 -8.47 14.97 -5.01
N SER A 176 -8.69 15.95 -5.89
CA SER A 176 -8.91 17.35 -5.48
C SER A 176 -10.22 17.57 -4.70
N ARG A 177 -11.15 16.63 -4.77
CA ARG A 177 -12.45 16.65 -4.06
C ARG A 177 -12.48 15.78 -2.81
N ASN A 178 -11.49 14.95 -2.61
CA ASN A 178 -11.40 14.12 -1.41
C ASN A 178 -10.65 14.88 -0.31
N PRO A 179 -11.30 15.25 0.81
CA PRO A 179 -10.67 15.98 1.92
C PRO A 179 -9.45 15.26 2.52
N GLU A 180 -9.40 13.94 2.44
CA GLU A 180 -8.28 13.13 2.95
C GLU A 180 -7.12 13.04 1.97
N ALA A 181 -7.30 13.42 0.70
CA ALA A 181 -6.23 13.33 -0.28
C ALA A 181 -5.20 14.45 -0.13
N VAL A 182 -3.93 14.12 -0.31
CA VAL A 182 -2.81 15.09 -0.28
C VAL A 182 -2.97 16.21 -1.32
N VAL A 183 -3.72 15.95 -2.39
CA VAL A 183 -4.03 16.90 -3.46
C VAL A 183 -5.37 17.64 -3.28
N TYR A 184 -6.01 17.50 -2.12
CA TYR A 184 -7.29 18.18 -1.85
C TYR A 184 -7.21 19.68 -2.14
N GLY A 185 -8.22 20.20 -2.85
CA GLY A 185 -8.32 21.61 -3.23
C GLY A 185 -7.32 22.07 -4.30
N GLN A 186 -6.47 21.19 -4.85
CA GLN A 186 -5.55 21.55 -5.92
C GLN A 186 -6.24 21.38 -7.28
N GLU A 187 -6.16 22.42 -8.11
CA GLU A 187 -6.65 22.36 -9.47
C GLU A 187 -5.63 21.70 -10.41
N PHE A 188 -6.13 21.03 -11.43
CA PHE A 188 -5.36 20.46 -12.53
C PHE A 188 -5.72 21.19 -13.82
N SER A 189 -4.72 21.65 -14.55
CA SER A 189 -4.94 22.22 -15.88
C SER A 189 -4.08 21.49 -16.93
N HIS A 190 -4.55 21.54 -18.18
CA HIS A 190 -3.81 21.03 -19.34
C HIS A 190 -2.44 21.69 -19.46
N GLU A 191 -2.39 23.01 -19.31
CA GLU A 191 -1.16 23.79 -19.41
C GLU A 191 -0.14 23.35 -18.35
N ALA A 192 -0.57 23.24 -17.08
CA ALA A 192 0.30 22.79 -16.00
C ALA A 192 0.86 21.38 -16.24
N TYR A 193 0.06 20.48 -16.84
CA TYR A 193 0.53 19.16 -17.24
C TYR A 193 1.57 19.25 -18.35
N GLN A 194 1.29 19.97 -19.43
CA GLN A 194 2.17 20.08 -20.58
C GLN A 194 3.50 20.79 -20.29
N GLU A 195 3.50 21.77 -19.39
CA GLU A 195 4.69 22.49 -18.94
C GLU A 195 5.49 21.74 -17.89
N SER A 196 4.91 20.70 -17.28
CA SER A 196 5.60 19.92 -16.26
C SER A 196 6.77 19.14 -16.85
N ARG A 197 7.85 19.05 -16.07
CA ARG A 197 9.08 18.35 -16.49
C ARG A 197 8.84 16.85 -16.70
N TYR A 198 9.56 16.26 -17.62
CA TYR A 198 9.67 14.81 -17.73
C TYR A 198 10.39 14.22 -16.51
N ILE A 199 9.88 13.12 -15.99
CA ILE A 199 10.56 12.26 -15.01
C ILE A 199 11.33 11.16 -15.74
N ALA A 200 10.66 10.52 -16.70
CA ALA A 200 11.23 9.57 -17.65
C ALA A 200 10.28 9.56 -18.87
N GLU A 201 10.73 10.10 -20.00
CA GLU A 201 9.89 10.21 -21.19
C GLU A 201 9.31 8.84 -21.57
N PRO A 202 7.98 8.72 -21.86
CA PRO A 202 7.01 9.80 -22.10
C PRO A 202 6.34 10.35 -20.83
N PHE A 203 6.70 9.90 -19.63
CA PHE A 203 6.03 10.30 -18.40
C PHE A 203 6.53 11.61 -17.82
N ARG A 204 5.59 12.51 -17.59
CA ARG A 204 5.76 13.80 -16.93
C ARG A 204 5.60 13.69 -15.41
N LEU A 205 5.81 14.78 -14.70
CA LEU A 205 5.69 14.84 -13.24
C LEU A 205 4.35 14.32 -12.73
N PHE A 206 3.26 14.69 -13.40
CA PHE A 206 1.91 14.29 -12.97
C PHE A 206 1.57 12.82 -13.28
N ASP A 207 2.27 12.18 -14.21
CA ASP A 207 2.12 10.75 -14.50
C ASP A 207 2.73 9.85 -13.42
N CYS A 208 3.55 10.44 -12.55
CA CYS A 208 4.27 9.71 -11.52
C CYS A 208 3.60 9.85 -10.16
N SER A 209 3.58 8.75 -9.39
CA SER A 209 3.09 8.76 -8.02
C SER A 209 3.85 9.77 -7.16
N ARG A 210 3.12 10.53 -6.36
CA ARG A 210 3.73 11.43 -5.38
C ARG A 210 4.35 10.62 -4.24
N GLU A 211 5.50 11.07 -3.79
CA GLU A 211 6.13 10.57 -2.57
C GLU A 211 5.38 11.17 -1.36
N ASN A 212 4.82 10.32 -0.53
CA ASN A 212 4.11 10.66 0.70
C ASN A 212 4.67 9.85 1.86
N ASP A 213 4.35 10.28 3.08
CA ASP A 213 4.57 9.50 4.29
C ASP A 213 3.24 8.93 4.76
N GLY A 214 3.21 7.67 5.14
CA GLY A 214 1.97 7.06 5.61
C GLY A 214 2.09 5.61 6.00
N ALA A 215 0.99 5.11 6.55
CA ALA A 215 0.79 3.71 6.85
C ALA A 215 -0.68 3.34 6.68
N GLY A 216 -0.94 2.11 6.27
CA GLY A 216 -2.27 1.54 6.23
C GLY A 216 -2.28 0.17 6.88
N ALA A 217 -3.34 -0.13 7.61
CA ALA A 217 -3.57 -1.41 8.26
C ALA A 217 -5.03 -1.85 8.07
N LEU A 218 -5.21 -3.10 7.66
CA LEU A 218 -6.49 -3.80 7.60
C LEU A 218 -6.48 -4.91 8.65
N LEU A 219 -7.51 -4.97 9.49
CA LEU A 219 -7.67 -6.02 10.48
C LEU A 219 -8.61 -7.10 9.94
N LEU A 220 -8.12 -8.33 9.82
CA LEU A 220 -8.86 -9.48 9.35
C LEU A 220 -9.16 -10.44 10.49
N VAL A 221 -10.39 -10.97 10.49
CA VAL A 221 -10.86 -12.00 11.41
C VAL A 221 -11.76 -13.01 10.70
N SER A 222 -12.13 -14.11 11.36
CA SER A 222 -13.16 -15.01 10.82
C SER A 222 -14.51 -14.29 10.72
N SER A 223 -15.34 -14.71 9.76
CA SER A 223 -16.70 -14.17 9.60
C SER A 223 -17.58 -14.40 10.82
N GLU A 224 -17.33 -15.45 11.60
CA GLU A 224 -18.04 -15.71 12.85
C GLU A 224 -17.72 -14.66 13.91
N ARG A 225 -16.42 -14.41 14.14
CA ARG A 225 -15.97 -13.39 15.07
C ARG A 225 -16.42 -11.98 14.66
N ALA A 226 -16.42 -11.69 13.36
CA ALA A 226 -16.78 -10.38 12.84
C ALA A 226 -18.22 -9.94 13.17
N LYS A 227 -19.13 -10.86 13.42
CA LYS A 227 -20.54 -10.57 13.77
C LYS A 227 -20.69 -9.88 15.13
N ASP A 228 -19.74 -10.13 16.03
CA ASP A 228 -19.78 -9.64 17.42
C ASP A 228 -18.95 -8.36 17.61
N LEU A 229 -18.39 -7.81 16.50
CA LEU A 229 -17.55 -6.64 16.53
C LEU A 229 -18.31 -5.35 16.32
N ARG A 230 -17.64 -4.24 16.61
CA ARG A 230 -18.20 -2.89 16.61
C ARG A 230 -18.75 -2.43 15.27
N ARG A 231 -18.08 -2.80 14.17
CA ARG A 231 -18.42 -2.39 12.81
C ARG A 231 -19.10 -3.51 12.03
N LEU A 232 -19.93 -3.12 11.07
CA LEU A 232 -20.43 -4.07 10.08
C LEU A 232 -19.25 -4.63 9.27
N PRO A 233 -19.10 -5.95 9.23
CA PRO A 233 -17.96 -6.56 8.56
C PRO A 233 -18.06 -6.46 7.04
N VAL A 234 -16.90 -6.29 6.38
CA VAL A 234 -16.78 -6.43 4.94
C VAL A 234 -16.28 -7.83 4.62
N PHE A 235 -17.17 -8.66 4.09
CA PHE A 235 -16.85 -10.07 3.81
C PHE A 235 -15.95 -10.22 2.59
N VAL A 236 -14.94 -11.08 2.71
CA VAL A 236 -14.04 -11.45 1.62
C VAL A 236 -14.75 -12.46 0.73
N LEU A 237 -14.98 -12.12 -0.53
CA LEU A 237 -15.63 -12.99 -1.51
C LEU A 237 -14.65 -13.83 -2.31
N GLY A 238 -13.42 -13.34 -2.47
CA GLY A 238 -12.35 -14.03 -3.20
C GLY A 238 -11.01 -13.31 -3.04
N VAL A 239 -9.93 -14.02 -3.31
CA VAL A 239 -8.54 -13.54 -3.31
C VAL A 239 -7.79 -14.19 -4.48
#